data_08ac3be2f366b4ed5467a697d7aa32f2
#
_entry.id   08ac3be2f366b4ed5467a697d7aa32f2
#
_cell.length_a   1.000
_cell.length_b   1.000
_cell.length_c   1.000
_cell.angle_alpha   90.00
_cell.angle_beta   90.00
_cell.angle_gamma   90.00
#
_symmetry.space_group_name_H-M   'P 1'
#
loop_
_entity.id
_entity.type
_entity.pdbx_description
1 polymer ?
#
loop_
_entity_poly.entity_id
_entity_poly.type
_entity_poly.pdbx_seq_one_letter_code
_entity_poly.pdbx_strand_id
1 'polypeptide(L)'
;LVGSEMCIRDSQYTVQFIQLYLIFLLIDALSGSLWVSSETIGNIAKYQFTVSSMIIMNIPIIYVLFKFGCSPVYAVIVRIAINFITHCYRIFYLKHKVNFPVRRYVVEVMFRCLWVSVCIIPVPFFLHKFLTSSWGSHILVVLTSLIISGLVIYKFGLDAKERGFVISTVTNKF
;
A
#
# COMPACT_ATOMS: atom_id res chain seq x y z
N LEU A 1 25.41 24.44 -16.48
CA LEU A 1 25.21 24.64 -15.03
C LEU A 1 23.74 24.50 -14.60
N VAL A 2 22.77 24.90 -15.44
CA VAL A 2 21.31 24.78 -15.11
C VAL A 2 20.84 23.33 -15.05
N GLY A 3 21.42 22.41 -15.82
CA GLY A 3 21.02 20.98 -15.83
C GLY A 3 21.45 20.18 -14.58
N SER A 4 22.55 20.56 -13.92
CA SER A 4 23.03 19.82 -12.74
C SER A 4 22.22 20.14 -11.47
N GLU A 5 21.80 21.39 -11.30
CA GLU A 5 20.96 21.79 -10.16
C GLU A 5 19.54 21.19 -10.24
N MET A 6 19.00 21.08 -11.46
CA MET A 6 17.70 20.45 -11.70
C MET A 6 17.73 18.95 -11.33
N CYS A 7 18.81 18.25 -11.67
CA CYS A 7 18.99 16.81 -11.36
C CYS A 7 19.12 16.54 -9.85
N ILE A 8 19.80 17.42 -9.11
CA ILE A 8 19.99 17.26 -7.65
C ILE A 8 18.68 17.53 -6.90
N ARG A 9 17.91 18.51 -7.35
CA ARG A 9 16.63 18.86 -6.75
C ARG A 9 15.55 17.80 -6.99
N ASP A 10 15.53 17.20 -8.17
CA ASP A 10 14.67 16.06 -8.49
C ASP A 10 14.97 14.83 -7.63
N SER A 11 16.24 14.59 -7.32
CA SER A 11 16.65 13.47 -6.46
C SER A 11 16.12 13.58 -5.03
N GLN A 12 16.05 14.79 -4.45
CA GLN A 12 15.52 14.96 -3.09
C GLN A 12 14.01 14.68 -3.00
N TYR A 13 13.24 15.12 -3.97
CA TYR A 13 11.80 14.84 -4.00
C TYR A 13 11.50 13.38 -4.34
N THR A 14 12.32 12.72 -5.15
CA THR A 14 12.11 11.34 -5.57
C THR A 14 12.04 10.39 -4.38
N VAL A 15 12.94 10.51 -3.40
CA VAL A 15 12.92 9.65 -2.20
C VAL A 15 11.64 9.86 -1.39
N GLN A 16 11.23 11.12 -1.21
CA GLN A 16 10.00 11.45 -0.48
C GLN A 16 8.76 10.93 -1.21
N PHE A 17 8.72 11.05 -2.54
CA PHE A 17 7.63 10.51 -3.35
C PHE A 17 7.52 8.99 -3.23
N ILE A 18 8.65 8.28 -3.30
CA ILE A 18 8.67 6.82 -3.17
C ILE A 18 8.17 6.40 -1.79
N GLN A 19 8.63 7.05 -0.72
CA GLN A 19 8.21 6.73 0.65
C GLN A 19 6.70 6.95 0.84
N LEU A 20 6.18 8.09 0.40
CA LEU A 20 4.75 8.39 0.48
C LEU A 20 3.92 7.45 -0.41
N TYR A 21 4.45 7.11 -1.59
CA TYR A 21 3.76 6.20 -2.49
C TYR A 21 3.68 4.77 -1.94
N LEU A 22 4.69 4.32 -1.19
CA LEU A 22 4.62 3.05 -0.46
C LEU A 22 3.50 3.03 0.59
N ILE A 23 3.31 4.14 1.31
CA ILE A 23 2.18 4.29 2.26
C ILE A 23 0.85 4.24 1.51
N PHE A 24 0.75 4.92 0.36
CA PHE A 24 -0.43 4.86 -0.51
C PHE A 24 -0.74 3.42 -0.93
N LEU A 25 0.27 2.67 -1.43
CA LEU A 25 0.12 1.29 -1.87
C LEU A 25 -0.31 0.36 -0.73
N LEU A 26 0.17 0.58 0.49
CA LEU A 26 -0.24 -0.21 1.66
C LEU A 26 -1.74 -0.04 1.93
N ILE A 27 -2.24 1.19 1.94
CA ILE A 27 -3.66 1.48 2.13
C ILE A 27 -4.49 0.93 0.96
N ASP A 28 -3.99 1.04 -0.25
CA ASP A 28 -4.66 0.57 -1.47
C ASP A 28 -4.78 -0.96 -1.48
N ALA A 29 -3.73 -1.67 -1.10
CA ALA A 29 -3.74 -3.12 -0.95
C ALA A 29 -4.78 -3.61 0.07
N LEU A 30 -4.89 -2.92 1.23
CA LEU A 30 -5.93 -3.19 2.22
C LEU A 30 -7.35 -2.93 1.67
N SER A 31 -7.48 -1.90 0.82
CA SER A 31 -8.75 -1.55 0.19
C SER A 31 -9.20 -2.53 -0.89
N GLY A 32 -8.28 -3.23 -1.55
CA GLY A 32 -8.58 -4.10 -2.68
C GLY A 32 -9.55 -5.24 -2.33
N SER A 33 -9.36 -5.90 -1.20
CA SER A 33 -10.25 -6.97 -0.72
C SER A 33 -11.67 -6.48 -0.42
N LEU A 34 -11.79 -5.26 0.12
CA LEU A 34 -13.08 -4.64 0.40
C LEU A 34 -13.77 -4.19 -0.89
N TRP A 35 -13.01 -3.76 -1.89
CA TRP A 35 -13.53 -3.38 -3.19
C TRP A 35 -14.24 -4.56 -3.87
N VAL A 36 -13.56 -5.70 -4.01
CA VAL A 36 -14.15 -6.91 -4.56
C VAL A 36 -15.41 -7.34 -3.78
N SER A 37 -15.36 -7.29 -2.45
CA SER A 37 -16.52 -7.60 -1.61
C SER A 37 -17.68 -6.62 -1.81
N SER A 38 -17.40 -5.35 -2.09
CA SER A 38 -18.42 -4.32 -2.32
C SER A 38 -19.13 -4.50 -3.67
N GLU A 39 -18.45 -5.04 -4.67
CA GLU A 39 -19.01 -5.28 -6.00
C GLU A 39 -20.02 -6.45 -6.01
N THR A 40 -19.89 -7.38 -5.09
CA THR A 40 -20.84 -8.51 -4.98
C THR A 40 -22.17 -8.12 -4.35
N ILE A 41 -22.29 -6.91 -3.78
CA ILE A 41 -23.49 -6.45 -3.06
C ILE A 41 -24.36 -5.60 -3.98
N GLY A 42 -25.29 -6.19 -4.67
CA GLY A 42 -26.44 -5.73 -5.47
C GLY A 42 -26.63 -4.27 -5.90
N ASN A 43 -26.09 -3.25 -5.27
CA ASN A 43 -26.26 -1.84 -5.65
C ASN A 43 -24.94 -1.15 -6.01
N ILE A 44 -24.26 -1.76 -6.98
CA ILE A 44 -22.92 -1.38 -7.45
C ILE A 44 -22.87 0.07 -7.93
N ALA A 45 -23.91 0.53 -8.65
CA ALA A 45 -23.92 1.84 -9.31
C ALA A 45 -23.78 3.00 -8.30
N LYS A 46 -24.56 3.01 -7.21
CA LYS A 46 -24.50 4.07 -6.20
C LYS A 46 -23.16 4.07 -5.47
N TYR A 47 -22.68 2.88 -5.12
CA TYR A 47 -21.39 2.73 -4.46
C TYR A 47 -20.25 3.24 -5.35
N GLN A 48 -20.21 2.78 -6.60
CA GLN A 48 -19.16 3.17 -7.55
C GLN A 48 -19.19 4.67 -7.85
N PHE A 49 -20.39 5.26 -8.02
CA PHE A 49 -20.53 6.70 -8.21
C PHE A 49 -19.96 7.50 -7.05
N THR A 50 -20.25 7.10 -5.80
CA THR A 50 -19.75 7.79 -4.61
C THR A 50 -18.22 7.68 -4.49
N VAL A 51 -17.67 6.48 -4.69
CA VAL A 51 -16.21 6.26 -4.64
C VAL A 51 -15.51 7.04 -5.75
N SER A 52 -16.03 7.00 -6.98
CA SER A 52 -15.47 7.75 -8.11
C SER A 52 -15.51 9.26 -7.88
N SER A 53 -16.61 9.78 -7.31
CA SER A 53 -16.71 11.19 -6.94
C SER A 53 -15.65 11.61 -5.91
N MET A 54 -15.41 10.78 -4.91
CA MET A 54 -14.34 11.03 -3.92
C MET A 54 -12.96 11.09 -4.57
N ILE A 55 -12.68 10.18 -5.50
CA ILE A 55 -11.40 10.14 -6.22
C ILE A 55 -11.24 11.36 -7.13
N ILE A 56 -12.30 11.78 -7.83
CA ILE A 56 -12.30 12.94 -8.73
C ILE A 56 -12.05 14.23 -7.93
N MET A 57 -12.52 14.34 -6.70
CA MET A 57 -12.24 15.50 -5.83
C MET A 57 -10.75 15.73 -5.58
N ASN A 58 -9.90 14.75 -5.84
CA ASN A 58 -8.45 14.91 -5.77
C ASN A 58 -7.96 16.02 -6.72
N ILE A 59 -8.52 16.12 -7.92
CA ILE A 59 -8.08 17.07 -8.95
C ILE A 59 -8.26 18.53 -8.50
N PRO A 60 -9.47 19.00 -8.10
CA PRO A 60 -9.66 20.37 -7.68
C PRO A 60 -8.87 20.72 -6.40
N ILE A 61 -8.72 19.78 -5.46
CA ILE A 61 -7.95 20.02 -4.24
C ILE A 61 -6.47 20.24 -4.57
N ILE A 62 -5.87 19.41 -5.42
CA ILE A 62 -4.48 19.56 -5.86
C ILE A 62 -4.31 20.86 -6.64
N TYR A 63 -5.24 21.22 -7.51
CA TYR A 63 -5.20 22.49 -8.26
C TYR A 63 -5.15 23.71 -7.32
N VAL A 64 -6.00 23.72 -6.30
CA VAL A 64 -6.02 24.79 -5.28
C VAL A 64 -4.69 24.86 -4.51
N LEU A 65 -4.14 23.71 -4.11
CA LEU A 65 -2.84 23.67 -3.41
C LEU A 65 -1.70 24.21 -4.27
N PHE A 66 -1.67 23.86 -5.55
CA PHE A 66 -0.65 24.41 -6.47
C PHE A 66 -0.81 25.90 -6.70
N LYS A 67 -2.04 26.42 -6.71
CA LYS A 67 -2.28 27.87 -6.80
C LYS A 67 -1.77 28.61 -5.58
N PHE A 68 -1.74 27.99 -4.41
CA PHE A 68 -1.12 28.52 -3.18
C PHE A 68 0.41 28.32 -3.12
N GLY A 69 1.04 27.80 -4.16
CA GLY A 69 2.49 27.61 -4.22
C GLY A 69 3.01 26.44 -3.38
N CYS A 70 2.15 25.49 -3.01
CA CYS A 70 2.55 24.31 -2.24
C CYS A 70 3.46 23.39 -3.05
N SER A 71 4.42 22.74 -2.37
CA SER A 71 5.31 21.75 -2.97
C SER A 71 4.52 20.57 -3.60
N PRO A 72 5.01 19.96 -4.70
CA PRO A 72 4.41 18.80 -5.34
C PRO A 72 4.17 17.61 -4.39
N VAL A 73 4.92 17.50 -3.31
CA VAL A 73 4.77 16.46 -2.27
C VAL A 73 3.36 16.47 -1.66
N TYR A 74 2.75 17.65 -1.51
CA TYR A 74 1.39 17.76 -0.98
C TYR A 74 0.33 17.09 -1.86
N ALA A 75 0.56 16.98 -3.16
CA ALA A 75 -0.34 16.26 -4.05
C ALA A 75 -0.43 14.76 -3.69
N VAL A 76 0.69 14.16 -3.33
CA VAL A 76 0.71 12.75 -2.88
C VAL A 76 0.05 12.59 -1.52
N ILE A 77 0.27 13.54 -0.61
CA ILE A 77 -0.36 13.53 0.72
C ILE A 77 -1.89 13.61 0.59
N VAL A 78 -2.41 14.50 -0.26
CA VAL A 78 -3.85 14.60 -0.54
C VAL A 78 -4.39 13.28 -1.10
N ARG A 79 -3.67 12.67 -2.03
CA ARG A 79 -4.04 11.38 -2.60
C ARG A 79 -4.12 10.28 -1.54
N ILE A 80 -3.17 10.23 -0.61
CA ILE A 80 -3.17 9.30 0.52
C ILE A 80 -4.40 9.55 1.41
N ALA A 81 -4.67 10.81 1.74
CA ALA A 81 -5.82 11.18 2.58
C ALA A 81 -7.15 10.78 1.93
N ILE A 82 -7.34 11.05 0.65
CA ILE A 82 -8.55 10.66 -0.09
C ILE A 82 -8.67 9.14 -0.16
N ASN A 83 -7.58 8.41 -0.41
CA ASN A 83 -7.61 6.95 -0.42
C ASN A 83 -7.98 6.39 0.95
N PHE A 84 -7.46 6.96 2.03
CA PHE A 84 -7.82 6.58 3.39
C PHE A 84 -9.30 6.85 3.71
N ILE A 85 -9.83 8.01 3.33
CA ILE A 85 -11.25 8.33 3.48
C ILE A 85 -12.11 7.35 2.69
N THR A 86 -11.73 7.04 1.45
CA THR A 86 -12.41 6.06 0.60
C THR A 86 -12.39 4.67 1.22
N HIS A 87 -11.26 4.27 1.83
CA HIS A 87 -11.15 3.02 2.56
C HIS A 87 -12.12 2.95 3.76
N CYS A 88 -12.19 4.01 4.57
CA CYS A 88 -13.15 4.13 5.67
C CYS A 88 -14.60 4.06 5.17
N TYR A 89 -14.91 4.73 4.06
CA TYR A 89 -16.23 4.67 3.44
C TYR A 89 -16.60 3.24 3.00
N ARG A 90 -15.67 2.49 2.41
CA ARG A 90 -15.88 1.09 2.02
C ARG A 90 -16.23 0.22 3.22
N ILE A 91 -15.50 0.35 4.34
CA ILE A 91 -15.78 -0.39 5.57
C ILE A 91 -17.18 -0.04 6.10
N PHE A 92 -17.53 1.24 6.12
CA PHE A 92 -18.84 1.69 6.59
C PHE A 92 -19.97 1.17 5.69
N TYR A 93 -19.81 1.23 4.38
CA TYR A 93 -20.76 0.72 3.40
C TYR A 93 -21.03 -0.78 3.59
N LEU A 94 -19.96 -1.58 3.69
CA LEU A 94 -20.04 -3.02 3.94
C LEU A 94 -20.71 -3.35 5.27
N LYS A 95 -20.36 -2.62 6.33
CA LYS A 95 -20.99 -2.80 7.65
C LYS A 95 -22.50 -2.61 7.56
N HIS A 96 -22.96 -1.57 6.88
CA HIS A 96 -24.39 -1.25 6.80
C HIS A 96 -25.19 -2.19 5.90
N LYS A 97 -24.56 -2.74 4.82
CA LYS A 97 -25.26 -3.57 3.84
C LYS A 97 -25.27 -5.07 4.17
N VAL A 98 -24.21 -5.58 4.74
CA VAL A 98 -24.00 -7.04 4.92
C VAL A 98 -23.70 -7.42 6.37
N ASN A 99 -23.84 -6.51 7.33
CA ASN A 99 -23.41 -6.71 8.71
C ASN A 99 -21.95 -7.22 8.80
N PHE A 100 -21.08 -6.64 7.95
CA PHE A 100 -19.68 -7.03 7.86
C PHE A 100 -19.00 -6.96 9.24
N PRO A 101 -18.30 -8.01 9.69
CA PRO A 101 -17.64 -8.05 10.98
C PRO A 101 -16.38 -7.17 10.99
N VAL A 102 -16.58 -5.85 11.07
CA VAL A 102 -15.50 -4.85 11.01
C VAL A 102 -14.40 -5.13 12.04
N ARG A 103 -14.76 -5.51 13.27
CA ARG A 103 -13.78 -5.82 14.32
C ARG A 103 -12.86 -6.97 13.90
N ARG A 104 -13.42 -8.00 13.30
CA ARG A 104 -12.65 -9.15 12.82
C ARG A 104 -11.73 -8.76 11.68
N TYR A 105 -12.21 -7.96 10.73
CA TYR A 105 -11.40 -7.43 9.64
C TYR A 105 -10.22 -6.57 10.15
N VAL A 106 -10.47 -5.66 11.09
CA VAL A 106 -9.43 -4.81 11.64
C VAL A 106 -8.36 -5.63 12.37
N VAL A 107 -8.77 -6.60 13.20
CA VAL A 107 -7.83 -7.42 13.98
C VAL A 107 -7.12 -8.47 13.12
N GLU A 108 -7.83 -9.19 12.27
CA GLU A 108 -7.26 -10.32 11.52
C GLU A 108 -6.54 -9.87 10.24
N VAL A 109 -6.99 -8.79 9.61
CA VAL A 109 -6.40 -8.32 8.34
C VAL A 109 -5.51 -7.10 8.56
N MET A 110 -6.07 -5.98 9.04
CA MET A 110 -5.31 -4.73 9.14
C MET A 110 -4.14 -4.84 10.11
N PHE A 111 -4.38 -5.37 11.31
CA PHE A 111 -3.31 -5.49 12.33
C PHE A 111 -2.22 -6.47 11.88
N ARG A 112 -2.61 -7.58 11.25
CA ARG A 112 -1.66 -8.57 10.70
C ARG A 112 -0.82 -7.97 9.57
N CYS A 113 -1.44 -7.25 8.62
CA CYS A 113 -0.72 -6.58 7.54
C CYS A 113 0.23 -5.50 8.06
N LEU A 114 -0.20 -4.69 9.04
CA LEU A 114 0.65 -3.70 9.68
C LEU A 114 1.84 -4.34 10.39
N TRP A 115 1.60 -5.43 11.13
CA TRP A 115 2.66 -6.15 11.84
C TRP A 115 3.71 -6.72 10.87
N VAL A 116 3.25 -7.37 9.81
CA VAL A 116 4.14 -7.90 8.75
C VAL A 116 4.93 -6.78 8.09
N SER A 117 4.29 -5.64 7.79
CA SER A 117 4.96 -4.47 7.19
C SER A 117 6.03 -3.90 8.12
N VAL A 118 5.76 -3.76 9.41
CA VAL A 118 6.73 -3.29 10.41
C VAL A 118 7.93 -4.25 10.52
N CYS A 119 7.73 -5.55 10.38
CA CYS A 119 8.82 -6.53 10.39
C CYS A 119 9.67 -6.48 9.11
N ILE A 120 9.07 -6.18 7.95
CA ILE A 120 9.75 -6.22 6.65
C ILE A 120 10.52 -4.92 6.37
N ILE A 121 9.97 -3.75 6.71
CA ILE A 121 10.56 -2.44 6.39
C ILE A 121 12.01 -2.28 6.88
N PRO A 122 12.40 -2.70 8.11
CA PRO A 122 13.77 -2.53 8.57
C PRO A 122 14.79 -3.46 7.88
N VAL A 123 14.34 -4.55 7.24
CA VAL A 123 15.23 -5.54 6.64
C VAL A 123 16.17 -4.95 5.58
N PRO A 124 15.70 -4.26 4.53
CA PRO A 124 16.60 -3.67 3.54
C PRO A 124 17.47 -2.55 4.13
N PHE A 125 16.97 -1.83 5.14
CA PHE A 125 17.73 -0.78 5.80
C PHE A 125 18.93 -1.34 6.57
N PHE A 126 18.75 -2.41 7.33
CA PHE A 126 19.85 -3.08 8.03
C PHE A 126 20.83 -3.73 7.05
N LEU A 127 20.33 -4.41 6.02
CA LEU A 127 21.19 -5.05 5.02
C LEU A 127 22.07 -4.04 4.29
N HIS A 128 21.50 -2.89 3.90
CA HIS A 128 22.26 -1.83 3.23
C HIS A 128 23.37 -1.25 4.11
N LYS A 129 23.17 -1.21 5.43
CA LYS A 129 24.19 -0.71 6.37
C LYS A 129 25.40 -1.64 6.49
N PHE A 130 25.20 -2.93 6.29
CA PHE A 130 26.27 -3.95 6.42
C PHE A 130 26.98 -4.26 5.09
N LEU A 131 26.36 -4.00 3.96
CA LEU A 131 26.95 -4.25 2.66
C LEU A 131 27.57 -2.99 2.07
N THR A 132 28.80 -3.15 1.55
CA THR A 132 29.52 -2.08 0.85
C THR A 132 28.78 -1.63 -0.40
N SER A 133 28.83 -0.35 -0.72
CA SER A 133 28.13 0.29 -1.86
C SER A 133 28.70 -0.15 -3.21
N SER A 134 28.44 -1.39 -3.60
CA SER A 134 28.73 -1.95 -4.92
C SER A 134 27.43 -2.34 -5.62
N TRP A 135 27.39 -2.31 -6.95
CA TRP A 135 26.22 -2.74 -7.74
C TRP A 135 25.77 -4.17 -7.40
N GLY A 136 26.72 -5.09 -7.20
CA GLY A 136 26.44 -6.46 -6.76
C GLY A 136 25.79 -6.54 -5.39
N SER A 137 26.19 -5.66 -4.46
CA SER A 137 25.60 -5.57 -3.13
C SER A 137 24.13 -5.14 -3.18
N HIS A 138 23.75 -4.23 -4.06
CA HIS A 138 22.36 -3.79 -4.22
C HIS A 138 21.45 -4.93 -4.71
N ILE A 139 21.90 -5.70 -5.69
CA ILE A 139 21.17 -6.88 -6.18
C ILE A 139 21.01 -7.91 -5.06
N LEU A 140 22.07 -8.15 -4.29
CA LEU A 140 22.05 -9.10 -3.17
C LEU A 140 21.09 -8.63 -2.05
N VAL A 141 21.06 -7.34 -1.72
CA VAL A 141 20.09 -6.76 -0.77
C VAL A 141 18.65 -6.97 -1.24
N VAL A 142 18.37 -6.75 -2.52
CA VAL A 142 17.03 -6.97 -3.07
C VAL A 142 16.62 -8.43 -3.00
N LEU A 143 17.49 -9.35 -3.42
CA LEU A 143 17.19 -10.78 -3.40
C LEU A 143 17.00 -11.31 -1.97
N THR A 144 17.88 -10.95 -1.05
CA THR A 144 17.75 -11.37 0.36
C THR A 144 16.53 -10.77 1.04
N SER A 145 16.20 -9.50 0.76
CA SER A 145 15.00 -8.88 1.30
C SER A 145 13.72 -9.52 0.75
N LEU A 146 13.69 -9.93 -0.52
CA LEU A 146 12.55 -10.68 -1.09
C LEU A 146 12.37 -12.04 -0.44
N ILE A 147 13.46 -12.80 -0.21
CA ILE A 147 13.39 -14.10 0.45
C ILE A 147 12.92 -13.95 1.90
N ILE A 148 13.49 -13.01 2.65
CA ILE A 148 13.09 -12.75 4.04
C ILE A 148 11.62 -12.29 4.10
N SER A 149 11.20 -11.40 3.21
CA SER A 149 9.80 -10.96 3.12
C SER A 149 8.85 -12.13 2.84
N GLY A 150 9.20 -13.00 1.90
CA GLY A 150 8.44 -14.22 1.62
C GLY A 150 8.31 -15.14 2.84
N LEU A 151 9.38 -15.35 3.59
CA LEU A 151 9.39 -16.15 4.81
C LEU A 151 8.54 -15.51 5.93
N VAL A 152 8.64 -14.20 6.11
CA VAL A 152 7.84 -13.46 7.11
C VAL A 152 6.35 -13.52 6.76
N ILE A 153 5.99 -13.32 5.49
CA ILE A 153 4.60 -13.43 5.03
C ILE A 153 4.10 -14.86 5.24
N TYR A 154 4.88 -15.87 4.87
CA TYR A 154 4.49 -17.27 5.05
C TYR A 154 4.28 -17.64 6.53
N LYS A 155 5.13 -17.13 7.43
CA LYS A 155 5.08 -17.47 8.87
C LYS A 155 4.05 -16.67 9.66
N PHE A 156 3.89 -15.37 9.35
CA PHE A 156 3.05 -14.44 10.11
C PHE A 156 1.87 -13.89 9.33
N GLY A 157 1.96 -13.86 7.99
CA GLY A 157 0.92 -13.31 7.12
C GLY A 157 -0.20 -14.29 6.81
N LEU A 158 0.12 -15.58 6.64
CA LEU A 158 -0.85 -16.61 6.22
C LEU A 158 -1.46 -17.35 7.41
N ASP A 159 -2.76 -17.62 7.31
CA ASP A 159 -3.49 -18.47 8.24
C ASP A 159 -3.18 -19.96 7.99
N ALA A 160 -3.50 -20.83 8.97
CA ALA A 160 -3.24 -22.28 8.84
C ALA A 160 -3.91 -22.91 7.61
N LYS A 161 -5.11 -22.43 7.24
CA LYS A 161 -5.83 -22.89 6.04
C LYS A 161 -5.16 -22.41 4.75
N GLU A 162 -4.69 -21.16 4.72
CA GLU A 162 -4.01 -20.57 3.57
C GLU A 162 -2.64 -21.22 3.33
N ARG A 163 -1.90 -21.54 4.40
CA ARG A 163 -0.66 -22.32 4.30
C ARG A 163 -0.87 -23.69 3.68
N GLY A 164 -1.93 -24.39 4.12
CA GLY A 164 -2.29 -25.68 3.53
C GLY A 164 -2.57 -25.59 2.04
N PHE A 165 -3.29 -24.54 1.61
CA PHE A 165 -3.56 -24.29 0.19
C PHE A 165 -2.29 -24.02 -0.61
N VAL A 166 -1.38 -23.18 -0.10
CA VAL A 166 -0.09 -22.91 -0.75
C VAL A 166 0.73 -24.19 -0.90
N ILE A 167 0.84 -25.00 0.16
CA ILE A 167 1.59 -26.26 0.12
C ILE A 167 0.97 -27.21 -0.91
N SER A 168 -0.35 -27.40 -0.89
CA SER A 168 -1.03 -28.31 -1.83
C SER A 168 -0.86 -27.85 -3.29
N THR A 169 -0.86 -26.54 -3.54
CA THR A 169 -0.69 -25.99 -4.89
C THR A 169 0.74 -26.19 -5.41
N VAL A 170 1.73 -26.05 -4.53
CA VAL A 170 3.14 -26.32 -4.88
C VAL A 170 3.38 -27.81 -5.09
N THR A 171 2.84 -28.66 -4.21
CA THR A 171 3.04 -30.13 -4.31
C THR A 171 2.31 -30.75 -5.49
N ASN A 172 1.16 -30.19 -5.94
CA ASN A 172 0.45 -30.68 -7.12
C ASN A 172 1.05 -30.24 -8.47
N LYS A 173 2.05 -29.34 -8.46
CA LYS A 173 2.73 -28.87 -9.68
C LYS A 173 4.08 -29.56 -9.95
N PHE A 174 4.57 -30.32 -9.00
CA PHE A 174 5.73 -31.21 -9.09
C PHE A 174 5.34 -32.67 -8.91
#